data_e0a1f0c23ca9a3651c8eb1a437afe510
#
_entry.id   e0a1f0c23ca9a3651c8eb1a437afe510
#
_cell.length_a   1.000
_cell.length_b   1.000
_cell.length_c   1.000
_cell.angle_alpha   90.00
_cell.angle_beta   90.00
_cell.angle_gamma   90.00
#
_symmetry.space_group_name_H-M   'P 1'
#
loop_
_entity.id
_entity.type
_entity.pdbx_description
1 polymer ?
#
loop_
_entity_poly.entity_id
_entity_poly.type
_entity_poly.pdbx_seq_one_letter_code
_entity_poly.pdbx_strand_id
1 'polypeptide(L)'
;RQTIDAVAMDGIQLRTKARVTVRANIERLVGGATEETIIARVGEGIVTTIGSAETHKRVLENPDSISKRVLEKGLDSGTAFEILSIDIADIDVGENIGAKLQADQAEADKVVAQAEAEKRRAMAVARAQEMTALVEENRAKVVLAEAEVPKAISQAFREGNLGIMDYYHLKNIQSDTEMRTSISKTSDDSPKM
;
A
#
# COMPACT_ATOMS: atom_id res chain seq x y z
N ARG A 1 26.49 1.67 33.41
CA ARG A 1 26.20 0.43 32.66
C ARG A 1 25.20 0.77 31.56
N GLN A 2 25.68 1.13 30.40
CA GLN A 2 24.84 1.36 29.24
C GLN A 2 24.74 0.05 28.46
N THR A 3 23.52 -0.32 28.07
CA THR A 3 23.26 -1.38 27.10
C THR A 3 23.35 -0.76 25.72
N ILE A 4 23.96 -1.45 24.78
CA ILE A 4 24.12 -1.05 23.39
C ILE A 4 23.21 -1.97 22.58
N ASP A 5 22.23 -1.39 21.92
CA ASP A 5 21.31 -2.12 21.05
C ASP A 5 21.79 -2.03 19.60
N ALA A 6 21.93 -3.15 18.94
CA ALA A 6 22.35 -3.23 17.53
C ALA A 6 21.54 -4.30 16.80
N VAL A 7 21.37 -4.14 15.49
CA VAL A 7 20.64 -5.11 14.65
C VAL A 7 21.63 -5.74 13.68
N ALA A 8 21.71 -7.07 13.65
CA ALA A 8 22.51 -7.81 12.68
C ALA A 8 21.85 -7.83 11.30
N MET A 9 22.56 -8.24 10.24
CA MET A 9 22.04 -8.25 8.86
C MET A 9 20.83 -9.20 8.67
N ASP A 10 20.70 -10.19 9.55
CA ASP A 10 19.53 -11.10 9.57
C ASP A 10 18.28 -10.49 10.22
N GLY A 11 18.33 -9.21 10.62
CA GLY A 11 17.21 -8.48 11.18
C GLY A 11 16.95 -8.74 12.67
N ILE A 12 17.82 -9.48 13.35
CA ILE A 12 17.68 -9.77 14.78
C ILE A 12 18.40 -8.71 15.60
N GLN A 13 17.68 -8.16 16.58
CA GLN A 13 18.23 -7.20 17.53
C GLN A 13 19.08 -7.94 18.58
N LEU A 14 20.27 -7.41 18.82
CA LEU A 14 21.16 -7.85 19.88
C LEU A 14 21.37 -6.71 20.88
N ARG A 15 21.22 -7.02 22.15
CA ARG A 15 21.51 -6.12 23.27
C ARG A 15 22.82 -6.54 23.91
N THR A 16 23.80 -5.68 23.82
CA THR A 16 25.14 -5.97 24.33
C THR A 16 25.47 -5.09 25.51
N LYS A 17 26.12 -5.69 26.51
CA LYS A 17 26.74 -4.97 27.64
C LYS A 17 28.23 -5.08 27.48
N ALA A 18 28.88 -3.97 27.26
CA ALA A 18 30.34 -3.90 27.17
C ALA A 18 30.92 -3.19 28.37
N ARG A 19 32.11 -3.66 28.79
CA ARG A 19 32.97 -3.02 29.75
C ARG A 19 34.22 -2.55 29.04
N VAL A 20 34.52 -1.26 29.15
CA VAL A 20 35.71 -0.66 28.54
C VAL A 20 36.67 -0.30 29.63
N THR A 21 37.92 -0.80 29.53
CA THR A 21 39.01 -0.44 30.42
C THR A 21 39.89 0.57 29.70
N VAL A 22 40.03 1.75 30.29
CA VAL A 22 40.78 2.87 29.72
C VAL A 22 41.90 3.31 30.68
N ARG A 23 42.99 3.79 30.11
CA ARG A 23 44.06 4.47 30.81
C ARG A 23 44.04 5.94 30.44
N ALA A 24 44.03 6.85 31.44
CA ALA A 24 44.10 8.28 31.20
C ALA A 24 45.57 8.70 30.96
N ASN A 25 45.77 9.49 29.89
CA ASN A 25 47.06 10.17 29.66
C ASN A 25 46.94 11.62 30.14
N ILE A 26 47.64 11.93 31.23
CA ILE A 26 47.54 13.22 31.91
C ILE A 26 48.03 14.37 31.01
N GLU A 27 49.02 14.13 30.16
CA GLU A 27 49.57 15.14 29.25
C GLU A 27 48.56 15.60 28.19
N ARG A 28 47.62 14.74 27.80
CA ARG A 28 46.59 15.00 26.81
C ARG A 28 45.23 15.34 27.43
N LEU A 29 45.14 15.40 28.75
CA LEU A 29 43.90 15.65 29.46
C LEU A 29 43.41 17.08 29.26
N VAL A 30 44.31 18.03 29.09
CA VAL A 30 43.99 19.44 28.84
C VAL A 30 43.63 19.64 27.36
N GLY A 31 42.35 19.82 27.06
CA GLY A 31 41.85 19.99 25.69
C GLY A 31 41.51 18.70 24.94
N GLY A 32 41.62 17.52 25.60
CA GLY A 32 41.22 16.26 25.02
C GLY A 32 39.71 15.99 25.11
N ALA A 33 39.23 15.03 24.32
CA ALA A 33 37.84 14.58 24.36
C ALA A 33 37.52 13.91 25.71
N THR A 34 36.31 14.06 26.17
CA THR A 34 35.81 13.55 27.46
C THR A 34 35.57 12.02 27.43
N GLU A 35 35.38 11.45 28.63
CA GLU A 35 35.01 10.03 28.79
C GLU A 35 33.76 9.65 27.97
N GLU A 36 32.76 10.54 27.89
CA GLU A 36 31.55 10.35 27.11
C GLU A 36 31.82 10.13 25.62
N THR A 37 32.83 10.83 25.09
CA THR A 37 33.22 10.69 23.68
C THR A 37 33.77 9.30 23.38
N ILE A 38 34.53 8.71 24.31
CA ILE A 38 35.06 7.36 24.16
C ILE A 38 33.95 6.33 24.24
N ILE A 39 33.06 6.48 25.21
CA ILE A 39 31.92 5.60 25.38
C ILE A 39 31.05 5.63 24.10
N ALA A 40 30.81 6.81 23.52
CA ALA A 40 30.05 6.96 22.28
C ALA A 40 30.78 6.29 21.10
N ARG A 41 32.09 6.51 20.92
CA ARG A 41 32.89 5.91 19.84
C ARG A 41 32.95 4.39 19.93
N VAL A 42 33.17 3.84 21.14
CA VAL A 42 33.17 2.40 21.36
C VAL A 42 31.76 1.82 21.08
N GLY A 43 30.70 2.50 21.53
CA GLY A 43 29.35 2.13 21.25
C GLY A 43 29.07 2.07 19.74
N GLU A 44 29.49 3.10 19.00
CA GLU A 44 29.39 3.13 17.54
C GLU A 44 30.19 2.01 16.88
N GLY A 45 31.39 1.74 17.36
CA GLY A 45 32.25 0.65 16.89
C GLY A 45 31.57 -0.72 17.07
N ILE A 46 30.96 -0.96 18.22
CA ILE A 46 30.22 -2.19 18.53
C ILE A 46 29.00 -2.32 17.62
N VAL A 47 28.14 -1.27 17.51
CA VAL A 47 26.98 -1.25 16.65
C VAL A 47 27.35 -1.53 15.19
N THR A 48 28.41 -0.88 14.70
CA THR A 48 28.88 -1.08 13.30
C THR A 48 29.36 -2.51 13.08
N THR A 49 30.08 -3.09 14.07
CA THR A 49 30.59 -4.44 13.94
C THR A 49 29.49 -5.49 13.98
N ILE A 50 28.50 -5.33 14.85
CA ILE A 50 27.32 -6.19 14.93
C ILE A 50 26.48 -6.03 13.65
N GLY A 51 26.24 -4.79 13.20
CA GLY A 51 25.48 -4.50 11.99
C GLY A 51 26.12 -5.03 10.70
N SER A 52 27.43 -5.25 10.69
CA SER A 52 28.16 -5.88 9.59
C SER A 52 28.21 -7.41 9.66
N ALA A 53 27.74 -8.02 10.76
CA ALA A 53 27.69 -9.46 10.89
C ALA A 53 26.53 -10.07 10.12
N GLU A 54 26.79 -11.09 9.30
CA GLU A 54 25.78 -11.76 8.48
C GLU A 54 24.65 -12.37 9.30
N THR A 55 24.99 -12.94 10.48
CA THR A 55 24.04 -13.60 11.37
C THR A 55 24.32 -13.28 12.83
N HIS A 56 23.25 -13.17 13.63
CA HIS A 56 23.34 -13.01 15.08
C HIS A 56 24.13 -14.14 15.75
N LYS A 57 24.04 -15.38 15.21
CA LYS A 57 24.75 -16.56 15.74
C LYS A 57 26.27 -16.36 15.73
N ARG A 58 26.81 -15.77 14.66
CA ARG A 58 28.22 -15.52 14.50
C ARG A 58 28.78 -14.53 15.53
N VAL A 59 27.94 -13.59 15.95
CA VAL A 59 28.22 -12.63 17.01
C VAL A 59 28.25 -13.32 18.38
N LEU A 60 27.31 -14.24 18.62
CA LEU A 60 27.19 -15.00 19.87
C LEU A 60 28.33 -16.04 20.03
N GLU A 61 28.77 -16.65 18.91
CA GLU A 61 29.84 -17.65 18.93
C GLU A 61 31.22 -17.03 19.27
N ASN A 62 31.47 -15.81 18.80
CA ASN A 62 32.77 -15.16 18.94
C ASN A 62 32.64 -13.68 19.35
N PRO A 63 32.21 -13.37 20.58
CA PRO A 63 32.11 -11.99 21.07
C PRO A 63 33.46 -11.25 21.08
N ASP A 64 34.58 -12.00 21.30
CA ASP A 64 35.94 -11.43 21.29
C ASP A 64 36.35 -10.85 19.94
N SER A 65 35.76 -11.34 18.86
CA SER A 65 36.01 -10.81 17.51
C SER A 65 35.53 -9.38 17.35
N ILE A 66 34.47 -9.01 18.08
CA ILE A 66 33.94 -7.65 18.11
C ILE A 66 34.90 -6.74 18.84
N SER A 67 35.35 -7.16 20.02
CA SER A 67 36.33 -6.42 20.83
C SER A 67 37.60 -6.13 20.05
N LYS A 68 38.16 -7.13 19.36
CA LYS A 68 39.36 -6.98 18.52
C LYS A 68 39.14 -5.99 17.37
N ARG A 69 38.04 -6.11 16.63
CA ARG A 69 37.73 -5.20 15.50
C ARG A 69 37.53 -3.76 15.96
N VAL A 70 36.91 -3.56 17.13
CA VAL A 70 36.71 -2.23 17.71
C VAL A 70 38.02 -1.61 18.14
N LEU A 71 38.92 -2.40 18.74
CA LEU A 71 40.30 -1.96 19.12
C LEU A 71 41.13 -1.64 17.87
N GLU A 72 41.08 -2.45 16.81
CA GLU A 72 41.83 -2.23 15.57
C GLU A 72 41.45 -0.92 14.88
N LYS A 73 40.22 -0.40 15.08
CA LYS A 73 39.78 0.88 14.53
C LYS A 73 40.44 2.10 15.18
N GLY A 74 41.22 1.93 16.27
CA GLY A 74 41.96 3.01 16.90
C GLY A 74 41.04 4.17 17.35
N LEU A 75 39.94 3.85 18.03
CA LEU A 75 38.92 4.82 18.45
C LEU A 75 39.40 5.79 19.54
N ASP A 76 40.54 5.56 20.12
CA ASP A 76 41.25 6.39 21.11
C ASP A 76 42.01 7.57 20.49
N SER A 77 42.13 7.59 19.17
CA SER A 77 42.84 8.63 18.42
C SER A 77 42.26 10.03 18.71
N GLY A 78 43.07 10.95 19.21
CA GLY A 78 42.68 12.31 19.55
C GLY A 78 41.95 12.47 20.89
N THR A 79 41.95 11.44 21.74
CA THR A 79 41.41 11.49 23.10
C THR A 79 42.51 11.49 24.17
N ALA A 80 42.15 11.93 25.38
CA ALA A 80 43.05 11.85 26.53
C ALA A 80 43.14 10.45 27.15
N PHE A 81 42.43 9.50 26.60
CA PHE A 81 42.29 8.15 27.11
C PHE A 81 42.77 7.14 26.08
N GLU A 82 43.48 6.13 26.52
CA GLU A 82 43.90 4.97 25.74
C GLU A 82 43.04 3.77 26.12
N ILE A 83 42.43 3.10 25.14
CA ILE A 83 41.62 1.92 25.39
C ILE A 83 42.52 0.70 25.55
N LEU A 84 42.52 0.09 26.75
CA LEU A 84 43.33 -1.09 27.06
C LEU A 84 42.59 -2.38 26.70
N SER A 85 41.33 -2.49 27.06
CA SER A 85 40.48 -3.65 26.72
C SER A 85 39.01 -3.26 26.56
N ILE A 86 38.34 -4.03 25.74
CA ILE A 86 36.88 -3.98 25.59
C ILE A 86 36.40 -5.40 25.82
N ASP A 87 35.70 -5.61 26.92
CA ASP A 87 35.17 -6.91 27.31
C ASP A 87 33.63 -6.91 27.13
N ILE A 88 33.13 -7.81 26.30
CA ILE A 88 31.72 -7.99 26.14
C ILE A 88 31.20 -8.93 27.22
N ALA A 89 30.46 -8.39 28.18
CA ALA A 89 30.04 -9.11 29.37
C ALA A 89 28.76 -9.95 29.16
N ASP A 90 27.90 -9.50 28.27
CA ASP A 90 26.60 -10.13 28.07
C ASP A 90 26.01 -9.74 26.68
N ILE A 91 25.41 -10.70 26.00
CA ILE A 91 24.71 -10.48 24.72
C ILE A 91 23.34 -11.15 24.79
N ASP A 92 22.33 -10.34 24.90
CA ASP A 92 20.93 -10.79 24.88
C ASP A 92 20.37 -10.71 23.45
N VAL A 93 19.61 -11.72 23.04
CA VAL A 93 18.89 -11.72 21.78
C VAL A 93 17.54 -11.04 21.99
N GLY A 94 17.29 -9.97 21.26
CA GLY A 94 16.05 -9.22 21.28
C GLY A 94 15.03 -9.72 20.23
N GLU A 95 14.22 -8.78 19.77
CA GLU A 95 13.16 -9.07 18.78
C GLU A 95 13.72 -9.24 17.37
N ASN A 96 13.00 -10.02 16.56
CA ASN A 96 13.27 -10.09 15.13
C ASN A 96 12.59 -8.90 14.43
N ILE A 97 13.32 -7.80 14.31
CA ILE A 97 12.84 -6.56 13.69
C ILE A 97 12.57 -6.77 12.19
N GLY A 98 13.36 -7.62 11.53
CA GLY A 98 13.15 -7.93 10.11
C GLY A 98 11.80 -8.60 9.84
N ALA A 99 11.44 -9.59 10.64
CA ALA A 99 10.14 -10.26 10.51
C ALA A 99 8.98 -9.33 10.85
N LYS A 100 9.13 -8.48 11.87
CA LYS A 100 8.12 -7.49 12.26
C LYS A 100 7.89 -6.48 11.14
N LEU A 101 8.95 -5.96 10.54
CA LEU A 101 8.86 -5.02 9.42
C LEU A 101 8.16 -5.64 8.20
N GLN A 102 8.45 -6.91 7.90
CA GLN A 102 7.77 -7.64 6.83
C GLN A 102 6.28 -7.86 7.12
N ALA A 103 5.91 -8.14 8.37
CA ALA A 103 4.51 -8.27 8.78
C ALA A 103 3.77 -6.93 8.66
N ASP A 104 4.37 -5.85 9.13
CA ASP A 104 3.81 -4.49 9.04
C ASP A 104 3.63 -4.06 7.57
N GLN A 105 4.60 -4.42 6.71
CA GLN A 105 4.54 -4.13 5.28
C GLN A 105 3.43 -4.93 4.58
N ALA A 106 3.29 -6.22 4.90
CA ALA A 106 2.21 -7.05 4.37
C ALA A 106 0.83 -6.57 4.81
N GLU A 107 0.70 -6.05 6.05
CA GLU A 107 -0.55 -5.46 6.54
C GLU A 107 -0.87 -4.15 5.80
N ALA A 108 0.12 -3.28 5.58
CA ALA A 108 -0.02 -2.07 4.79
C ALA A 108 -0.45 -2.38 3.34
N ASP A 109 0.18 -3.35 2.69
CA ASP A 109 -0.15 -3.79 1.33
C ASP A 109 -1.59 -4.33 1.25
N LYS A 110 -2.02 -5.07 2.27
CA LYS A 110 -3.40 -5.56 2.38
C LYS A 110 -4.40 -4.41 2.46
N VAL A 111 -4.14 -3.39 3.28
CA VAL A 111 -5.00 -2.20 3.41
C VAL A 111 -5.08 -1.45 2.08
N VAL A 112 -3.96 -1.27 1.38
CA VAL A 112 -3.92 -0.63 0.06
C VAL A 112 -4.75 -1.43 -0.96
N ALA A 113 -4.57 -2.76 -1.00
CA ALA A 113 -5.33 -3.62 -1.91
C ALA A 113 -6.84 -3.60 -1.62
N GLN A 114 -7.23 -3.55 -0.35
CA GLN A 114 -8.65 -3.41 0.04
C GLN A 114 -9.23 -2.06 -0.42
N ALA A 115 -8.51 -0.96 -0.18
CA ALA A 115 -8.93 0.38 -0.61
C ALA A 115 -9.09 0.47 -2.13
N GLU A 116 -8.17 -0.14 -2.90
CA GLU A 116 -8.30 -0.22 -4.36
C GLU A 116 -9.50 -1.06 -4.81
N ALA A 117 -9.76 -2.18 -4.13
CA ALA A 117 -10.92 -3.02 -4.45
C ALA A 117 -12.24 -2.28 -4.17
N GLU A 118 -12.34 -1.56 -3.07
CA GLU A 118 -13.49 -0.71 -2.75
C GLU A 118 -13.68 0.42 -3.76
N LYS A 119 -12.59 1.08 -4.15
CA LYS A 119 -12.61 2.10 -5.20
C LYS A 119 -13.13 1.54 -6.52
N ARG A 120 -12.67 0.35 -6.93
CA ARG A 120 -13.16 -0.32 -8.15
C ARG A 120 -14.65 -0.67 -8.06
N ARG A 121 -15.11 -1.16 -6.89
CA ARG A 121 -16.54 -1.43 -6.65
C ARG A 121 -17.38 -0.16 -6.72
N ALA A 122 -16.94 0.91 -6.05
CA ALA A 122 -17.64 2.19 -6.08
C ALA A 122 -17.74 2.76 -7.51
N MET A 123 -16.65 2.67 -8.28
CA MET A 123 -16.66 3.08 -9.69
C MET A 123 -17.60 2.21 -10.55
N ALA A 124 -17.67 0.91 -10.31
CA ALA A 124 -18.58 0.03 -11.03
C ALA A 124 -20.05 0.34 -10.73
N VAL A 125 -20.38 0.61 -9.46
CA VAL A 125 -21.72 1.03 -9.05
C VAL A 125 -22.09 2.38 -9.66
N ALA A 126 -21.17 3.36 -9.62
CA ALA A 126 -21.39 4.66 -10.22
C ALA A 126 -21.67 4.56 -11.73
N ARG A 127 -20.88 3.77 -12.46
CA ARG A 127 -21.12 3.51 -13.90
C ARG A 127 -22.45 2.82 -14.16
N ALA A 128 -22.85 1.86 -13.32
CA ALA A 128 -24.14 1.20 -13.46
C ALA A 128 -25.30 2.20 -13.26
N GLN A 129 -25.18 3.11 -12.30
CA GLN A 129 -26.16 4.17 -12.07
C GLN A 129 -26.22 5.17 -13.24
N GLU A 130 -25.06 5.58 -13.77
CA GLU A 130 -24.99 6.43 -14.96
C GLU A 130 -25.67 5.77 -16.17
N MET A 131 -25.41 4.48 -16.40
CA MET A 131 -26.06 3.74 -17.48
C MET A 131 -27.58 3.62 -17.29
N THR A 132 -28.02 3.41 -16.04
CA THR A 132 -29.48 3.37 -15.74
C THR A 132 -30.12 4.72 -16.00
N ALA A 133 -29.49 5.81 -15.56
CA ALA A 133 -29.98 7.16 -15.82
C ALA A 133 -30.03 7.47 -17.33
N LEU A 134 -29.02 7.05 -18.09
CA LEU A 134 -28.98 7.22 -19.55
C LEU A 134 -30.11 6.44 -20.24
N VAL A 135 -30.42 5.22 -19.79
CA VAL A 135 -31.51 4.42 -20.29
C VAL A 135 -32.86 5.11 -20.03
N GLU A 136 -33.10 5.64 -18.83
CA GLU A 136 -34.30 6.36 -18.49
C GLU A 136 -34.44 7.69 -19.27
N GLU A 137 -33.32 8.40 -19.46
CA GLU A 137 -33.30 9.60 -20.32
C GLU A 137 -33.68 9.28 -21.78
N ASN A 138 -33.09 8.22 -22.34
CA ASN A 138 -33.41 7.80 -23.70
C ASN A 138 -34.87 7.31 -23.82
N ARG A 139 -35.38 6.61 -22.82
CA ARG A 139 -36.78 6.20 -22.75
C ARG A 139 -37.73 7.39 -22.72
N ALA A 140 -37.39 8.42 -21.93
CA ALA A 140 -38.14 9.66 -21.90
C ALA A 140 -38.13 10.36 -23.27
N LYS A 141 -37.02 10.38 -24.00
CA LYS A 141 -36.92 10.92 -25.35
C LYS A 141 -37.78 10.15 -26.34
N VAL A 142 -37.80 8.82 -26.25
CA VAL A 142 -38.69 7.98 -27.10
C VAL A 142 -40.16 8.28 -26.83
N VAL A 143 -40.58 8.36 -25.57
CA VAL A 143 -41.97 8.70 -25.20
C VAL A 143 -42.37 10.09 -25.69
N LEU A 144 -41.44 11.06 -25.61
CA LEU A 144 -41.68 12.41 -26.15
C LEU A 144 -41.88 12.37 -27.68
N ALA A 145 -41.02 11.64 -28.40
CA ALA A 145 -41.13 11.48 -29.85
C ALA A 145 -42.43 10.75 -30.25
N GLU A 146 -42.80 9.70 -29.51
CA GLU A 146 -44.08 9.00 -29.71
C GLU A 146 -45.28 9.91 -29.46
N ALA A 147 -45.20 10.84 -28.50
CA ALA A 147 -46.29 11.80 -28.23
C ALA A 147 -46.42 12.89 -29.33
N GLU A 148 -45.39 13.12 -30.13
CA GLU A 148 -45.47 14.04 -31.29
C GLU A 148 -46.20 13.45 -32.47
N VAL A 149 -46.21 12.12 -32.64
CA VAL A 149 -46.87 11.44 -33.76
C VAL A 149 -48.38 11.71 -33.79
N PRO A 150 -49.18 11.58 -32.71
CA PRO A 150 -50.60 11.93 -32.72
C PRO A 150 -50.85 13.39 -33.01
N LYS A 151 -49.96 14.29 -32.57
CA LYS A 151 -50.10 15.73 -32.87
C LYS A 151 -49.91 16.00 -34.35
N ALA A 152 -48.88 15.38 -34.97
CA ALA A 152 -48.65 15.52 -36.41
C ALA A 152 -49.78 14.94 -37.24
N ILE A 153 -50.36 13.80 -36.83
CA ILE A 153 -51.54 13.22 -37.47
C ILE A 153 -52.74 14.17 -37.35
N SER A 154 -53.00 14.74 -36.17
CA SER A 154 -54.11 15.70 -35.96
C SER A 154 -53.90 16.96 -36.77
N GLN A 155 -52.66 17.44 -36.95
CA GLN A 155 -52.38 18.60 -37.78
C GLN A 155 -52.62 18.29 -39.30
N ALA A 156 -52.16 17.14 -39.79
CA ALA A 156 -52.30 16.69 -41.13
C ALA A 156 -53.84 16.54 -41.52
N PHE A 157 -54.68 16.12 -40.57
CA PHE A 157 -56.13 16.12 -40.72
C PHE A 157 -56.70 17.51 -40.87
N ARG A 158 -56.27 18.47 -40.06
CA ARG A 158 -56.74 19.87 -40.12
C ARG A 158 -56.34 20.56 -41.40
N GLU A 159 -55.16 20.25 -41.91
CA GLU A 159 -54.63 20.80 -43.17
C GLU A 159 -55.22 20.12 -44.43
N GLY A 160 -55.99 19.06 -44.24
CA GLY A 160 -56.65 18.33 -45.37
C GLY A 160 -55.69 17.40 -46.15
N ASN A 161 -54.48 17.21 -45.63
CA ASN A 161 -53.41 16.38 -46.24
C ASN A 161 -53.60 14.87 -45.95
N LEU A 162 -54.50 14.51 -45.03
CA LEU A 162 -54.74 13.12 -44.63
C LEU A 162 -56.24 12.83 -44.73
N GLY A 163 -56.65 11.85 -45.60
CA GLY A 163 -58.01 11.38 -45.70
C GLY A 163 -58.38 10.37 -44.61
N ILE A 164 -59.70 10.19 -44.39
CA ILE A 164 -60.22 9.22 -43.40
C ILE A 164 -59.73 7.79 -43.73
N MET A 165 -59.65 7.42 -44.98
CA MET A 165 -59.20 6.11 -45.45
C MET A 165 -57.69 5.91 -45.17
N ASP A 166 -56.93 6.97 -45.36
CA ASP A 166 -55.47 6.93 -45.10
C ASP A 166 -55.16 6.73 -43.59
N TYR A 167 -55.97 7.30 -42.71
CA TYR A 167 -55.91 7.06 -41.29
C TYR A 167 -56.16 5.59 -40.92
N TYR A 168 -57.15 4.95 -41.51
CA TYR A 168 -57.45 3.54 -41.29
C TYR A 168 -56.34 2.64 -41.84
N HIS A 169 -55.70 2.99 -42.95
CA HIS A 169 -54.53 2.29 -43.47
C HIS A 169 -53.34 2.41 -42.53
N LEU A 170 -53.07 3.60 -42.02
CA LEU A 170 -51.96 3.85 -41.06
C LEU A 170 -52.21 3.08 -39.77
N LYS A 171 -53.43 3.05 -39.27
CA LYS A 171 -53.77 2.29 -38.06
C LYS A 171 -53.66 0.78 -38.27
N ASN A 172 -53.99 0.24 -39.44
CA ASN A 172 -53.78 -1.16 -39.78
C ASN A 172 -52.29 -1.54 -39.83
N ILE A 173 -51.49 -0.70 -40.46
CA ILE A 173 -50.00 -0.89 -40.50
C ILE A 173 -49.40 -0.85 -39.09
N GLN A 174 -49.88 0.04 -38.24
CA GLN A 174 -49.41 0.15 -36.85
C GLN A 174 -49.79 -1.10 -36.07
N SER A 175 -51.03 -1.61 -36.19
CA SER A 175 -51.47 -2.84 -35.53
C SER A 175 -50.68 -4.08 -36.02
N ASP A 176 -50.40 -4.18 -37.32
CA ASP A 176 -49.56 -5.27 -37.87
C ASP A 176 -48.12 -5.20 -37.34
N THR A 177 -47.58 -4.00 -37.21
CA THR A 177 -46.22 -3.77 -36.64
C THR A 177 -46.17 -4.13 -35.16
N GLU A 178 -47.19 -3.74 -34.38
CA GLU A 178 -47.29 -4.09 -32.95
C GLU A 178 -47.43 -5.62 -32.75
N MET A 179 -48.20 -6.27 -33.57
CA MET A 179 -48.37 -7.73 -33.55
C MET A 179 -47.06 -8.45 -33.88
N ARG A 180 -46.30 -7.99 -34.88
CA ARG A 180 -44.97 -8.53 -35.22
C ARG A 180 -43.96 -8.32 -34.10
N THR A 181 -44.00 -7.15 -33.46
CA THR A 181 -43.10 -6.82 -32.34
C THR A 181 -43.41 -7.68 -31.10
N SER A 182 -44.70 -7.97 -30.83
CA SER A 182 -45.10 -8.85 -29.73
C SER A 182 -44.66 -10.31 -29.98
N ILE A 183 -44.80 -10.81 -31.22
CA ILE A 183 -44.34 -12.15 -31.61
C ILE A 183 -42.81 -12.27 -31.46
N SER A 184 -42.02 -11.24 -31.86
CA SER A 184 -40.56 -11.26 -31.72
C SER A 184 -40.12 -11.27 -30.26
N LYS A 185 -40.81 -10.55 -29.37
CA LYS A 185 -40.53 -10.56 -27.93
C LYS A 185 -40.84 -11.90 -27.26
N THR A 186 -41.90 -12.59 -27.74
CA THR A 186 -42.28 -13.91 -27.21
C THR A 186 -41.27 -15.00 -27.62
N SER A 187 -40.58 -14.83 -28.75
CA SER A 187 -39.55 -15.77 -29.21
C SER A 187 -38.22 -15.61 -28.49
N ASP A 188 -37.92 -14.44 -27.91
CA ASP A 188 -36.68 -14.17 -27.16
C ASP A 188 -36.74 -14.66 -25.69
N ASP A 189 -37.96 -14.84 -25.17
CA ASP A 189 -38.22 -15.25 -23.78
C ASP A 189 -38.35 -16.79 -23.61
N SER A 190 -37.97 -17.58 -24.61
CA SER A 190 -37.88 -19.04 -24.48
C SER A 190 -36.70 -19.42 -23.65
N PRO A 191 -36.87 -20.11 -22.49
CA PRO A 191 -35.74 -20.54 -21.66
C PRO A 191 -34.88 -21.49 -22.47
N LYS A 192 -33.60 -21.11 -22.67
CA LYS A 192 -32.58 -22.06 -23.15
C LYS A 192 -32.45 -23.16 -22.09
N MET A 193 -33.01 -24.33 -22.36
CA MET A 193 -32.71 -25.57 -21.67
C MET A 193 -31.22 -25.93 -21.83
#